data_46270691445815068203eb5b27f1af13
#
_entry.id   46270691445815068203eb5b27f1af13
#
_cell.length_a   1.000
_cell.length_b   1.000
_cell.length_c   1.000
_cell.angle_alpha   90.00
_cell.angle_beta   90.00
_cell.angle_gamma   90.00
#
_symmetry.space_group_name_H-M   'P 1'
#
loop_
_entity.id
_entity.type
_entity.pdbx_description
1 polymer ?
#
loop_
_entity_poly.entity_id
_entity_poly.type
_entity_poly.pdbx_seq_one_letter_code
_entity_poly.pdbx_strand_id
1 'polypeptide(L)'
;EPAGDQPSAIAELNDRLNRDERDVVLMGATGTGKSATAAWLIEKQQRPTLVMAPNKTLAAQLANELRQLLPHNAVEYFVSYYDYYQPEAYIAQTDTYIEKDSSINEDVERLRHSATSALLSRRDVVVVSSVSCIYGLGTPQSYLDRSVIISVDEELDRDRFLRLLVDIQYAVSYTHLRAHETVLDL
;
A
#
# COMPACT_ATOMS: atom_id res chain seq x y z
N GLU A 1 21.13 0.77 15.38
CA GLU A 1 21.65 -0.61 15.61
C GLU A 1 20.87 -1.27 16.75
N PRO A 2 20.62 -2.60 16.65
CA PRO A 2 19.96 -3.36 17.72
C PRO A 2 20.80 -3.32 19.02
N ALA A 3 20.14 -3.19 20.17
CA ALA A 3 20.80 -3.11 21.47
C ALA A 3 20.11 -4.01 22.52
N GLY A 4 20.81 -4.33 23.59
CA GLY A 4 20.28 -5.17 24.66
C GLY A 4 19.91 -6.57 24.17
N ASP A 5 18.69 -7.02 24.42
CA ASP A 5 18.18 -8.33 24.03
C ASP A 5 17.64 -8.38 22.56
N GLN A 6 17.62 -7.26 21.85
CA GLN A 6 17.10 -7.21 20.48
C GLN A 6 17.88 -8.09 19.50
N PRO A 7 19.23 -8.16 19.51
CA PRO A 7 19.97 -9.04 18.60
C PRO A 7 19.58 -10.52 18.75
N SER A 8 19.44 -11.00 19.99
CA SER A 8 19.07 -12.38 20.26
C SER A 8 17.61 -12.67 19.88
N ALA A 9 16.69 -11.73 20.15
CA ALA A 9 15.31 -11.82 19.73
C ALA A 9 15.17 -11.85 18.19
N ILE A 10 15.90 -11.02 17.48
CA ILE A 10 15.89 -11.02 15.99
C ILE A 10 16.43 -12.36 15.46
N ALA A 11 17.51 -12.88 16.04
CA ALA A 11 18.07 -14.16 15.62
C ALA A 11 17.06 -15.30 15.83
N GLU A 12 16.45 -15.40 17.02
CA GLU A 12 15.46 -16.43 17.33
C GLU A 12 14.22 -16.32 16.43
N LEU A 13 13.66 -15.12 16.25
CA LEU A 13 12.51 -14.90 15.36
C LEU A 13 12.84 -15.30 13.92
N ASN A 14 14.02 -14.91 13.42
CA ASN A 14 14.47 -15.29 12.10
C ASN A 14 14.58 -16.80 11.91
N ASP A 15 15.13 -17.51 12.91
CA ASP A 15 15.27 -18.96 12.86
C ASP A 15 13.91 -19.68 12.91
N ARG A 16 12.96 -19.18 13.70
CA ARG A 16 11.60 -19.70 13.75
C ARG A 16 10.87 -19.51 12.42
N LEU A 17 10.96 -18.33 11.83
CA LEU A 17 10.37 -18.05 10.50
C LEU A 17 10.99 -18.88 9.38
N ASN A 18 12.29 -19.19 9.49
CA ASN A 18 12.98 -20.05 8.51
C ASN A 18 12.63 -21.55 8.67
N ARG A 19 12.08 -21.93 9.82
CA ARG A 19 11.48 -23.28 10.04
C ARG A 19 10.00 -23.34 9.69
N ASP A 20 9.46 -22.28 9.07
CA ASP A 20 8.05 -22.14 8.72
C ASP A 20 7.11 -22.23 9.93
N GLU A 21 7.58 -21.81 11.14
CA GLU A 21 6.70 -21.67 12.30
C GLU A 21 5.64 -20.60 11.99
N ARG A 22 4.38 -21.01 12.03
CA ARG A 22 3.25 -20.18 11.60
C ARG A 22 2.97 -19.02 12.54
N ASP A 23 3.01 -19.28 13.83
CA ASP A 23 2.61 -18.34 14.87
C ASP A 23 3.76 -18.09 15.85
N VAL A 24 4.28 -16.86 15.86
CA VAL A 24 5.36 -16.44 16.73
C VAL A 24 4.98 -15.16 17.45
N VAL A 25 5.24 -15.05 18.74
CA VAL A 25 4.89 -13.90 19.56
C VAL A 25 6.16 -13.23 20.10
N LEU A 26 6.34 -11.93 19.78
CA LEU A 26 7.35 -11.08 20.39
C LEU A 26 6.73 -10.29 21.54
N MET A 27 7.09 -10.64 22.77
CA MET A 27 6.65 -9.91 23.96
C MET A 27 7.68 -8.86 24.38
N GLY A 28 7.20 -7.70 24.75
CA GLY A 28 8.06 -6.62 25.26
C GLY A 28 7.23 -5.48 25.84
N ALA A 29 7.75 -4.80 26.86
CA ALA A 29 7.13 -3.63 27.46
C ALA A 29 7.03 -2.47 26.45
N THR A 30 6.21 -1.47 26.75
CA THR A 30 6.16 -0.24 25.95
C THR A 30 7.52 0.46 25.98
N GLY A 31 7.97 0.95 24.82
CA GLY A 31 9.26 1.65 24.70
C GLY A 31 10.49 0.74 24.54
N THR A 32 10.34 -0.59 24.48
CA THR A 32 11.49 -1.52 24.28
C THR A 32 11.94 -1.66 22.82
N GLY A 33 11.39 -0.85 21.92
CA GLY A 33 11.79 -0.88 20.50
C GLY A 33 11.27 -2.06 19.70
N LYS A 34 10.08 -2.59 20.03
CA LYS A 34 9.44 -3.69 19.28
C LYS A 34 9.30 -3.40 17.78
N SER A 35 8.92 -2.17 17.41
CA SER A 35 8.80 -1.75 16.01
C SER A 35 10.15 -1.80 15.28
N ALA A 36 11.23 -1.36 15.95
CA ALA A 36 12.56 -1.45 15.39
C ALA A 36 13.04 -2.90 15.26
N THR A 37 12.78 -3.74 16.26
CA THR A 37 13.06 -5.18 16.21
C THR A 37 12.36 -5.85 15.04
N ALA A 38 11.07 -5.51 14.82
CA ALA A 38 10.31 -6.00 13.68
C ALA A 38 10.90 -5.50 12.34
N ALA A 39 11.30 -4.23 12.26
CA ALA A 39 11.94 -3.68 11.06
C ALA A 39 13.22 -4.42 10.69
N TRP A 40 14.12 -4.65 11.62
CA TRP A 40 15.37 -5.40 11.37
C TRP A 40 15.13 -6.87 11.02
N LEU A 41 14.07 -7.47 11.56
CA LEU A 41 13.65 -8.81 11.13
C LEU A 41 13.14 -8.81 9.69
N ILE A 42 12.33 -7.83 9.29
CA ILE A 42 11.83 -7.65 7.92
C ILE A 42 13.00 -7.43 6.96
N GLU A 43 13.94 -6.55 7.32
CA GLU A 43 15.15 -6.30 6.54
C GLU A 43 15.96 -7.59 6.30
N LYS A 44 16.06 -8.44 7.32
CA LYS A 44 16.79 -9.70 7.23
C LYS A 44 16.07 -10.76 6.38
N GLN A 45 14.73 -10.80 6.46
CA GLN A 45 13.89 -11.79 5.76
C GLN A 45 13.67 -11.45 4.28
N GLN A 46 13.61 -10.17 3.91
CA GLN A 46 13.32 -9.69 2.54
C GLN A 46 12.12 -10.41 1.90
N ARG A 47 11.06 -10.63 2.68
CA ARG A 47 9.79 -11.22 2.23
C ARG A 47 8.70 -10.15 2.21
N PRO A 48 7.74 -10.22 1.30
CA PRO A 48 6.56 -9.37 1.36
C PRO A 48 5.90 -9.48 2.74
N THR A 49 5.73 -8.34 3.40
CA THR A 49 5.28 -8.28 4.79
C THR A 49 4.06 -7.38 4.91
N LEU A 50 3.04 -7.87 5.61
CA LEU A 50 1.87 -7.09 5.99
C LEU A 50 1.96 -6.72 7.47
N VAL A 51 1.95 -5.42 7.77
CA VAL A 51 1.89 -4.87 9.12
C VAL A 51 0.49 -4.32 9.36
N MET A 52 -0.26 -4.92 10.26
CA MET A 52 -1.62 -4.49 10.57
C MET A 52 -1.66 -3.64 11.84
N ALA A 53 -2.26 -2.47 11.74
CA ALA A 53 -2.54 -1.57 12.85
C ALA A 53 -4.05 -1.49 13.14
N PRO A 54 -4.47 -1.23 14.36
CA PRO A 54 -5.88 -1.19 14.74
C PRO A 54 -6.65 -0.01 14.11
N ASN A 55 -5.97 1.07 13.73
CA ASN A 55 -6.59 2.22 13.09
C ASN A 55 -5.64 2.93 12.11
N LYS A 56 -6.17 3.87 11.31
CA LYS A 56 -5.43 4.61 10.30
C LYS A 56 -4.28 5.45 10.87
N THR A 57 -4.49 6.09 12.01
CA THR A 57 -3.49 6.96 12.64
C THR A 57 -2.25 6.17 13.06
N LEU A 58 -2.46 5.04 13.72
CA LEU A 58 -1.36 4.15 14.09
C LEU A 58 -0.70 3.49 12.87
N ALA A 59 -1.48 3.17 11.84
CA ALA A 59 -0.92 2.68 10.58
C ALA A 59 -0.02 3.73 9.92
N ALA A 60 -0.44 5.00 9.88
CA ALA A 60 0.37 6.09 9.35
C ALA A 60 1.67 6.30 10.13
N GLN A 61 1.58 6.27 11.48
CA GLN A 61 2.76 6.38 12.34
C GLN A 61 3.73 5.24 12.08
N LEU A 62 3.26 3.99 12.07
CA LEU A 62 4.10 2.82 11.78
C LEU A 62 4.71 2.86 10.38
N ALA A 63 3.96 3.30 9.37
CA ALA A 63 4.48 3.44 8.02
C ALA A 63 5.65 4.45 7.98
N ASN A 64 5.53 5.57 8.68
CA ASN A 64 6.59 6.58 8.76
C ASN A 64 7.81 6.06 9.54
N GLU A 65 7.61 5.37 10.66
CA GLU A 65 8.69 4.74 11.42
C GLU A 65 9.44 3.70 10.57
N LEU A 66 8.69 2.82 9.88
CA LEU A 66 9.27 1.78 9.03
C LEU A 66 10.02 2.35 7.81
N ARG A 67 9.54 3.45 7.20
CA ARG A 67 10.28 4.14 6.12
C ARG A 67 11.64 4.66 6.57
N GLN A 68 11.73 5.13 7.81
CA GLN A 68 13.00 5.59 8.37
C GLN A 68 13.95 4.43 8.70
N LEU A 69 13.40 3.32 9.16
CA LEU A 69 14.18 2.13 9.54
C LEU A 69 14.58 1.26 8.36
N LEU A 70 13.81 1.29 7.27
CA LEU A 70 13.93 0.45 6.08
C LEU A 70 14.06 1.31 4.80
N PRO A 71 15.13 2.10 4.64
CA PRO A 71 15.26 3.07 3.56
C PRO A 71 15.35 2.43 2.16
N HIS A 72 15.66 1.14 2.07
CA HIS A 72 15.80 0.41 0.81
C HIS A 72 14.58 -0.43 0.44
N ASN A 73 13.67 -0.68 1.39
CA ASN A 73 12.44 -1.43 1.17
C ASN A 73 11.32 -0.52 0.64
N ALA A 74 10.40 -1.09 -0.12
CA ALA A 74 9.16 -0.39 -0.48
C ALA A 74 8.18 -0.45 0.70
N VAL A 75 8.08 0.64 1.46
CA VAL A 75 7.14 0.74 2.58
C VAL A 75 5.89 1.50 2.14
N GLU A 76 4.82 0.75 1.93
CA GLU A 76 3.55 1.22 1.40
C GLU A 76 2.50 1.39 2.50
N TYR A 77 1.61 2.37 2.32
CA TYR A 77 0.52 2.65 3.25
C TYR A 77 -0.82 2.32 2.59
N PHE A 78 -1.57 1.41 3.22
CA PHE A 78 -2.82 0.90 2.66
C PHE A 78 -3.98 1.05 3.64
N VAL A 79 -4.93 1.93 3.33
CA VAL A 79 -6.09 2.21 4.19
C VAL A 79 -7.38 2.27 3.37
N SER A 80 -8.52 2.33 4.06
CA SER A 80 -9.82 2.44 3.40
C SER A 80 -10.01 3.80 2.72
N TYR A 81 -10.83 3.84 1.67
CA TYR A 81 -11.17 5.05 0.92
C TYR A 81 -11.85 6.12 1.78
N TYR A 82 -12.63 5.70 2.78
CA TYR A 82 -13.45 6.61 3.57
C TYR A 82 -12.64 7.17 4.75
N ASP A 83 -12.27 8.44 4.67
CA ASP A 83 -11.69 9.18 5.78
C ASP A 83 -12.76 9.80 6.68
N TYR A 84 -13.88 10.12 6.11
CA TYR A 84 -14.99 10.76 6.82
C TYR A 84 -16.31 10.17 6.34
N TYR A 85 -17.07 9.61 7.28
CA TYR A 85 -18.46 9.21 7.08
C TYR A 85 -19.34 10.22 7.80
N GLN A 86 -19.95 11.14 7.06
CA GLN A 86 -21.02 11.97 7.57
C GLN A 86 -22.32 11.24 7.30
N PRO A 87 -23.02 10.73 8.34
CA PRO A 87 -24.34 10.15 8.15
C PRO A 87 -25.32 11.21 7.66
N GLU A 88 -26.29 10.80 6.88
CA GLU A 88 -27.42 11.63 6.53
C GLU A 88 -28.07 12.14 7.80
N ALA A 89 -28.27 13.45 7.90
CA ALA A 89 -28.92 14.06 9.04
C ALA A 89 -29.96 15.09 8.56
N TYR A 90 -31.17 15.00 9.11
CA TYR A 90 -32.19 16.01 8.93
C TYR A 90 -32.29 16.85 10.19
N ILE A 91 -32.08 18.14 10.05
CA ILE A 91 -32.21 19.11 11.13
C ILE A 91 -33.59 19.78 10.99
N ALA A 92 -34.58 19.28 11.75
CA ALA A 92 -35.96 19.72 11.68
C ALA A 92 -36.15 21.20 12.05
N GLN A 93 -35.26 21.78 12.86
CA GLN A 93 -35.32 23.18 13.28
C GLN A 93 -35.03 24.19 12.17
N THR A 94 -34.22 23.79 11.20
CA THR A 94 -33.79 24.65 10.08
C THR A 94 -34.24 24.13 8.72
N ASP A 95 -35.04 23.05 8.71
CA ASP A 95 -35.48 22.33 7.49
C ASP A 95 -34.31 22.02 6.55
N THR A 96 -33.17 21.62 7.15
CA THR A 96 -31.94 21.37 6.41
C THR A 96 -31.70 19.89 6.35
N TYR A 97 -31.59 19.36 5.12
CA TYR A 97 -31.14 18.00 4.83
C TYR A 97 -29.66 18.03 4.55
N ILE A 98 -28.86 17.32 5.35
CA ILE A 98 -27.44 17.12 5.13
C ILE A 98 -27.28 15.82 4.34
N GLU A 99 -26.91 15.94 3.07
CA GLU A 99 -26.66 14.79 2.22
C GLU A 99 -25.42 14.01 2.70
N LYS A 100 -25.46 12.70 2.46
CA LYS A 100 -24.32 11.82 2.70
C LYS A 100 -23.18 12.23 1.77
N ASP A 101 -22.14 12.83 2.34
CA ASP A 101 -20.93 13.15 1.60
C ASP A 101 -19.90 12.02 1.75
N SER A 102 -19.63 11.32 0.66
CA SER A 102 -18.58 10.33 0.56
C SER A 102 -17.58 10.81 -0.49
N SER A 103 -16.71 11.73 -0.12
CA SER A 103 -15.62 12.10 -1.01
C SER A 103 -14.61 10.95 -1.12
N ILE A 104 -14.39 10.44 -2.33
CA ILE A 104 -13.29 9.53 -2.63
C ILE A 104 -12.03 10.38 -2.59
N ASN A 105 -11.14 10.07 -1.66
CA ASN A 105 -9.86 10.76 -1.57
C ASN A 105 -8.90 10.17 -2.61
N GLU A 106 -8.59 10.95 -3.65
CA GLU A 106 -7.69 10.55 -4.75
C GLU A 106 -6.29 10.17 -4.24
N ASP A 107 -5.82 10.78 -3.15
CA ASP A 107 -4.53 10.44 -2.54
C ASP A 107 -4.56 9.03 -1.93
N VAL A 108 -5.65 8.65 -1.30
CA VAL A 108 -5.83 7.29 -0.77
C VAL A 108 -5.88 6.28 -1.90
N GLU A 109 -6.55 6.60 -3.00
CA GLU A 109 -6.59 5.74 -4.19
C GLU A 109 -5.18 5.52 -4.76
N ARG A 110 -4.42 6.58 -4.94
CA ARG A 110 -3.03 6.53 -5.40
C ARG A 110 -2.16 5.66 -4.50
N LEU A 111 -2.26 5.82 -3.16
CA LEU A 111 -1.53 5.01 -2.20
C LEU A 111 -1.89 3.52 -2.28
N ARG A 112 -3.15 3.19 -2.50
CA ARG A 112 -3.62 1.80 -2.66
C ARG A 112 -3.10 1.18 -3.95
N HIS A 113 -3.12 1.93 -5.06
CA HIS A 113 -2.53 1.49 -6.32
C HIS A 113 -1.02 1.29 -6.22
N SER A 114 -0.30 2.21 -5.55
CA SER A 114 1.13 2.08 -5.29
C SER A 114 1.43 0.79 -4.52
N ALA A 115 0.72 0.54 -3.41
CA ALA A 115 0.90 -0.66 -2.62
C ALA A 115 0.64 -1.95 -3.42
N THR A 116 -0.42 -1.97 -4.23
CA THR A 116 -0.75 -3.13 -5.06
C THR A 116 0.30 -3.36 -6.14
N SER A 117 0.75 -2.30 -6.82
CA SER A 117 1.80 -2.37 -7.83
C SER A 117 3.12 -2.86 -7.23
N ALA A 118 3.52 -2.32 -6.07
CA ALA A 118 4.72 -2.75 -5.36
C ALA A 118 4.67 -4.24 -5.00
N LEU A 119 3.55 -4.74 -4.47
CA LEU A 119 3.36 -6.16 -4.14
C LEU A 119 3.49 -7.09 -5.35
N LEU A 120 3.09 -6.63 -6.54
CA LEU A 120 3.16 -7.43 -7.77
C LEU A 120 4.55 -7.40 -8.42
N SER A 121 5.34 -6.35 -8.18
CA SER A 121 6.62 -6.11 -8.87
C SER A 121 7.85 -6.34 -8.00
N ARG A 122 7.73 -6.29 -6.66
CA ARG A 122 8.87 -6.34 -5.73
C ARG A 122 8.67 -7.41 -4.66
N ARG A 123 9.77 -7.90 -4.10
CA ARG A 123 9.75 -8.85 -2.98
C ARG A 123 10.01 -8.20 -1.62
N ASP A 124 10.70 -7.06 -1.62
CA ASP A 124 11.09 -6.29 -0.44
C ASP A 124 10.01 -5.30 0.02
N VAL A 125 8.74 -5.66 -0.16
CA VAL A 125 7.59 -4.80 0.12
C VAL A 125 7.09 -4.97 1.53
N VAL A 126 6.84 -3.85 2.20
CA VAL A 126 6.17 -3.79 3.50
C VAL A 126 4.90 -2.97 3.35
N VAL A 127 3.75 -3.61 3.46
CA VAL A 127 2.45 -2.91 3.45
C VAL A 127 2.00 -2.68 4.87
N VAL A 128 1.85 -1.42 5.25
CA VAL A 128 1.28 -1.03 6.54
C VAL A 128 -0.18 -0.66 6.35
N SER A 129 -1.06 -1.38 7.01
CA SER A 129 -2.50 -1.27 6.80
C SER A 129 -3.28 -1.17 8.11
N SER A 130 -4.46 -0.59 8.01
CA SER A 130 -5.51 -0.76 9.05
C SER A 130 -6.32 -2.03 8.77
N VAL A 131 -7.17 -2.41 9.71
CA VAL A 131 -8.09 -3.55 9.58
C VAL A 131 -8.96 -3.52 8.31
N SER A 132 -9.10 -2.38 7.67
CA SER A 132 -9.85 -2.22 6.40
C SER A 132 -9.27 -2.99 5.20
N CYS A 133 -8.01 -3.44 5.26
CA CYS A 133 -7.41 -4.27 4.19
C CYS A 133 -8.01 -5.69 4.10
N ILE A 134 -8.74 -6.13 5.13
CA ILE A 134 -9.34 -7.48 5.17
C ILE A 134 -10.53 -7.59 4.20
N TYR A 135 -11.15 -6.46 3.89
CA TYR A 135 -12.30 -6.43 2.99
C TYR A 135 -11.83 -6.47 1.54
N GLY A 136 -12.21 -7.53 0.85
CA GLY A 136 -11.69 -7.91 -0.47
C GLY A 136 -11.87 -6.87 -1.56
N LEU A 137 -10.85 -6.76 -2.39
CA LEU A 137 -10.75 -5.84 -3.54
C LEU A 137 -10.72 -6.58 -4.88
N GLY A 138 -11.09 -7.85 -4.89
CA GLY A 138 -10.94 -8.73 -6.05
C GLY A 138 -9.75 -9.68 -5.90
N THR A 139 -9.46 -10.44 -6.94
CA THR A 139 -8.35 -11.39 -6.95
C THR A 139 -7.07 -10.73 -7.49
N PRO A 140 -5.88 -11.12 -6.99
CA PRO A 140 -4.60 -10.66 -7.56
C PRO A 140 -4.52 -10.90 -9.07
N GLN A 141 -5.07 -12.00 -9.57
CA GLN A 141 -5.07 -12.34 -10.99
C GLN A 141 -5.85 -11.32 -11.81
N SER A 142 -7.04 -10.91 -11.36
CA SER A 142 -7.83 -9.88 -12.06
C SER A 142 -7.12 -8.54 -12.15
N TYR A 143 -6.21 -8.25 -11.22
CA TYR A 143 -5.39 -7.04 -11.24
C TYR A 143 -4.24 -7.17 -12.23
N LEU A 144 -3.56 -8.31 -12.25
CA LEU A 144 -2.48 -8.61 -13.22
C LEU A 144 -3.00 -8.63 -14.66
N ASP A 145 -4.16 -9.23 -14.90
CA ASP A 145 -4.77 -9.33 -16.22
C ASP A 145 -5.14 -7.95 -16.81
N ARG A 146 -5.28 -6.93 -15.93
CA ARG A 146 -5.57 -5.54 -16.30
C ARG A 146 -4.36 -4.62 -16.17
N SER A 147 -3.17 -5.14 -15.98
CA SER A 147 -1.94 -4.36 -15.92
C SER A 147 -1.18 -4.42 -17.24
N VAL A 148 -0.60 -3.30 -17.64
CA VAL A 148 0.31 -3.23 -18.79
C VAL A 148 1.69 -2.87 -18.28
N ILE A 149 2.67 -3.74 -18.52
CA ILE A 149 4.06 -3.52 -18.14
C ILE A 149 4.80 -3.01 -19.36
N ILE A 150 5.49 -1.89 -19.20
CA ILE A 150 6.28 -1.25 -20.26
C ILE A 150 7.71 -1.12 -19.76
N SER A 151 8.68 -1.49 -20.61
CA SER A 151 10.09 -1.35 -20.31
C SER A 151 10.70 -0.20 -21.13
N VAL A 152 11.72 0.45 -20.59
CA VAL A 152 12.48 1.47 -21.33
C VAL A 152 13.16 0.80 -22.52
N ASP A 153 13.14 1.47 -23.69
CA ASP A 153 13.68 0.97 -24.97
C ASP A 153 12.91 -0.23 -25.58
N GLU A 154 11.70 -0.53 -25.11
CA GLU A 154 10.85 -1.54 -25.71
C GLU A 154 10.09 -0.95 -26.92
N GLU A 155 10.15 -1.64 -28.08
CA GLU A 155 9.31 -1.29 -29.23
C GLU A 155 7.84 -1.63 -28.93
N LEU A 156 7.01 -0.61 -28.87
CA LEU A 156 5.60 -0.74 -28.55
C LEU A 156 4.72 -0.41 -29.76
N ASP A 157 3.82 -1.34 -30.12
CA ASP A 157 2.77 -1.04 -31.08
C ASP A 157 1.77 -0.07 -30.44
N ARG A 158 1.81 1.19 -30.89
CA ARG A 158 0.99 2.29 -30.37
C ARG A 158 -0.51 1.97 -30.38
N ASP A 159 -1.00 1.43 -31.49
CA ASP A 159 -2.44 1.19 -31.66
C ASP A 159 -2.93 0.02 -30.78
N ARG A 160 -2.08 -0.97 -30.58
CA ARG A 160 -2.34 -2.07 -29.66
C ARG A 160 -2.32 -1.56 -28.22
N PHE A 161 -1.35 -0.74 -27.87
CA PHE A 161 -1.22 -0.15 -26.53
C PHE A 161 -2.43 0.73 -26.18
N LEU A 162 -2.85 1.61 -27.09
CA LEU A 162 -4.04 2.44 -26.86
C LEU A 162 -5.31 1.62 -26.67
N ARG A 163 -5.48 0.52 -27.39
CA ARG A 163 -6.61 -0.41 -27.18
C ARG A 163 -6.56 -1.05 -25.80
N LEU A 164 -5.38 -1.51 -25.35
CA LEU A 164 -5.21 -2.05 -24.00
C LEU A 164 -5.56 -1.03 -22.91
N LEU A 165 -5.16 0.23 -23.08
CA LEU A 165 -5.51 1.29 -22.15
C LEU A 165 -7.03 1.54 -22.09
N VAL A 166 -7.71 1.50 -23.23
CA VAL A 166 -9.18 1.63 -23.29
C VAL A 166 -9.85 0.43 -22.61
N ASP A 167 -9.35 -0.78 -22.82
CA ASP A 167 -9.89 -2.01 -22.22
C ASP A 167 -9.79 -2.01 -20.69
N ILE A 168 -8.76 -1.35 -20.15
CA ILE A 168 -8.58 -1.13 -18.69
C ILE A 168 -9.23 0.18 -18.20
N GLN A 169 -10.11 0.76 -19.01
CA GLN A 169 -10.95 1.92 -18.67
C GLN A 169 -10.22 3.25 -18.50
N TYR A 170 -9.05 3.44 -19.12
CA TYR A 170 -8.46 4.77 -19.22
C TYR A 170 -9.34 5.66 -20.10
N ALA A 171 -9.75 6.81 -19.54
CA ALA A 171 -10.53 7.79 -20.28
C ALA A 171 -9.64 8.47 -21.34
N VAL A 172 -9.94 8.27 -22.62
CA VAL A 172 -9.28 8.98 -23.71
C VAL A 172 -9.96 10.34 -23.86
N SER A 173 -9.28 11.40 -23.41
CA SER A 173 -9.69 12.79 -23.67
C SER A 173 -8.87 13.34 -24.83
N TYR A 174 -9.50 14.15 -25.70
CA TYR A 174 -8.79 14.84 -26.80
C TYR A 174 -7.63 15.75 -26.33
N THR A 175 -7.65 16.19 -25.08
CA THR A 175 -6.57 16.94 -24.46
C THR A 175 -5.34 16.09 -24.18
N HIS A 176 -5.50 14.80 -23.92
CA HIS A 176 -4.40 13.86 -23.73
C HIS A 176 -3.68 13.49 -25.04
N LEU A 177 -4.40 13.49 -26.15
CA LEU A 177 -3.78 13.24 -27.47
C LEU A 177 -2.78 14.35 -27.85
N ARG A 178 -3.00 15.59 -27.42
CA ARG A 178 -2.05 16.69 -27.61
C ARG A 178 -0.86 16.65 -26.66
N ALA A 179 -1.05 16.13 -25.44
CA ALA A 179 0.05 15.97 -24.48
C ALA A 179 1.02 14.84 -24.92
N HIS A 180 0.56 13.85 -25.66
CA HIS A 180 1.41 12.79 -26.20
C HIS A 180 2.30 13.24 -27.36
N GLU A 181 1.91 14.27 -28.11
CA GLU A 181 2.80 14.87 -29.13
C GLU A 181 3.98 15.62 -28.49
N THR A 182 3.84 16.09 -27.26
CA THR A 182 4.92 16.81 -26.53
C THR A 182 5.84 15.91 -25.72
N VAL A 183 5.46 14.67 -25.46
CA VAL A 183 6.30 13.69 -24.71
C VAL A 183 7.17 12.84 -25.65
N LEU A 184 6.85 12.81 -26.93
CA LEU A 184 7.67 12.10 -27.94
C LEU A 184 8.83 12.94 -28.50
N ASP A 185 8.93 14.23 -28.12
CA ASP A 185 10.01 15.15 -28.51
C ASP A 185 11.05 15.35 -27.38
N LEU A 186 11.08 14.50 -26.36
CA LEU A 186 12.10 14.41 -25.31
C LEU A 186 12.66 13.00 -25.30
#